data_e16f096095f7fdbecc528500b31d2843
#
_entry.id   e16f096095f7fdbecc528500b31d2843
#
_cell.length_a   1.000
_cell.length_b   1.000
_cell.length_c   1.000
_cell.angle_alpha   90.00
_cell.angle_beta   90.00
_cell.angle_gamma   90.00
#
_symmetry.space_group_name_H-M   'P 1'
#
loop_
_entity.id
_entity.type
_entity.pdbx_description
1 polymer ?
#
loop_
_entity_poly.entity_id
_entity_poly.type
_entity_poly.pdbx_seq_one_letter_code
_entity_poly.pdbx_strand_id
1 'polypeptide(L)' 'MILNCAIIDEDPEALQLLEQYIEKTPTLHLIGAYKSAIDAVDGIHHNHLDILFLAIHMQQISGLEFAKVV' A
#
# COMPACT_ATOMS: atom_id res chain seq x y z
N MET A 1 -17.83 4.36 9.03
CA MET A 1 -16.47 4.95 8.98
C MET A 1 -15.75 4.42 7.75
N ILE A 2 -15.15 5.31 7.00
CA ILE A 2 -14.34 4.94 5.84
C ILE A 2 -12.89 5.25 6.14
N LEU A 3 -12.02 4.27 5.89
CA LEU A 3 -10.59 4.42 6.10
C LEU A 3 -9.88 4.60 4.75
N ASN A 4 -9.06 5.62 4.67
CA ASN A 4 -8.23 5.84 3.48
C ASN A 4 -7.03 4.91 3.51
N CYS A 5 -6.82 4.19 2.43
CA CYS A 5 -5.71 3.25 2.36
C CYS A 5 -4.89 3.42 1.09
N ALA A 6 -3.67 2.95 1.15
CA ALA A 6 -2.76 2.91 0.01
C ALA A 6 -2.08 1.55 -0.04
N ILE A 7 -1.59 1.19 -1.20
CA ILE A 7 -0.91 -0.08 -1.43
C ILE A 7 0.46 0.19 -2.01
N ILE A 8 1.46 -0.54 -1.54
CA ILE A 8 2.79 -0.55 -2.15
C ILE A 8 3.16 -2.00 -2.45
N ASP A 9 3.38 -2.30 -3.71
CA ASP A 9 3.81 -3.64 -4.17
C ASP A 9 4.51 -3.47 -5.51
N GLU A 10 5.70 -4.01 -5.63
CA GLU A 10 6.44 -3.93 -6.89
C GLU A 10 5.89 -4.85 -7.99
N ASP A 11 5.04 -5.81 -7.64
CA ASP A 11 4.41 -6.70 -8.60
C ASP A 11 3.09 -6.11 -9.10
N PRO A 12 2.97 -5.76 -10.39
CA PRO A 12 1.73 -5.17 -10.91
C PRO A 12 0.51 -6.08 -10.78
N GLU A 13 0.69 -7.38 -10.86
CA GLU A 13 -0.44 -8.31 -10.70
C GLU A 13 -0.97 -8.31 -9.27
N ALA A 14 -0.06 -8.25 -8.30
CA ALA A 14 -0.45 -8.17 -6.90
C ALA A 14 -1.14 -6.85 -6.59
N LEU A 15 -0.66 -5.74 -7.14
CA LEU A 15 -1.31 -4.44 -7.00
C LEU A 15 -2.75 -4.51 -7.49
N GLN A 16 -2.94 -5.06 -8.68
CA GLN A 16 -4.26 -5.14 -9.28
C GLN A 16 -5.22 -5.98 -8.45
N LEU A 17 -4.72 -7.09 -7.91
CA LEU A 17 -5.52 -7.97 -7.07
C LEU A 17 -5.93 -7.28 -5.77
N LEU A 18 -5.00 -6.58 -5.14
CA LEU A 18 -5.28 -5.83 -3.92
C LEU A 18 -6.28 -4.70 -4.17
N GLU A 19 -6.16 -4.01 -5.29
CA GLU A 19 -7.13 -2.99 -5.67
C GLU A 19 -8.54 -3.55 -5.75
N GLN A 20 -8.67 -4.74 -6.34
CA GLN A 20 -9.97 -5.40 -6.45
C GLN A 20 -10.55 -5.76 -5.08
N TYR A 21 -9.73 -6.25 -4.18
CA TYR A 21 -10.19 -6.56 -2.83
C TYR A 21 -10.65 -5.31 -2.08
N ILE A 22 -9.92 -4.23 -2.22
CA ILE A 22 -10.27 -2.98 -1.56
C ILE A 22 -11.58 -2.41 -2.11
N GLU A 23 -11.79 -2.48 -3.42
CA GLU A 23 -13.04 -2.04 -4.04
C GLU A 23 -14.26 -2.80 -3.49
N LYS A 24 -14.08 -4.06 -3.13
CA LYS A 24 -15.15 -4.88 -2.58
C LYS A 24 -15.34 -4.68 -1.08
N THR A 25 -14.52 -3.88 -0.46
CA THR A 25 -14.58 -3.64 0.99
C THR A 25 -15.11 -2.24 1.25
N PRO A 26 -16.39 -2.08 1.63
CA PRO A 26 -17.02 -0.76 1.71
C PRO A 26 -16.38 0.20 2.71
N THR A 27 -15.67 -0.31 3.71
CA THR A 27 -15.04 0.51 4.73
C THR A 27 -13.67 1.05 4.30
N LEU A 28 -13.18 0.63 3.14
CA LEU A 28 -11.88 1.06 2.64
C LEU A 28 -12.04 1.91 1.40
N HIS A 29 -11.26 3.00 1.36
CA HIS A 29 -11.18 3.87 0.20
C HIS A 29 -9.72 3.94 -0.25
N LEU A 30 -9.44 3.48 -1.46
CA LEU A 30 -8.09 3.45 -1.99
C LEU A 30 -7.72 4.83 -2.51
N ILE A 31 -6.68 5.43 -1.93
CA ILE A 31 -6.20 6.74 -2.36
C ILE A 31 -4.95 6.66 -3.24
N GLY A 32 -4.31 5.49 -3.30
CA GLY A 32 -3.17 5.32 -4.18
C GLY A 32 -2.65 3.90 -4.18
N ALA A 33 -2.06 3.52 -5.32
CA ALA A 33 -1.40 2.23 -5.49
C ALA A 33 -0.04 2.50 -6.14
N TYR A 34 1.03 2.04 -5.52
CA TYR A 34 2.38 2.40 -5.90
C TYR A 34 3.25 1.16 -6.05
N LYS A 35 4.22 1.22 -6.96
CA LYS A 35 5.16 0.14 -7.18
C LYS A 35 6.35 0.19 -6.24
N SER A 36 6.61 1.32 -5.65
CA SER A 36 7.73 1.48 -4.73
C SER A 36 7.38 2.45 -3.61
N ALA A 37 8.13 2.35 -2.52
CA ALA A 37 7.95 3.26 -1.39
C ALA A 37 8.29 4.71 -1.76
N ILE A 38 9.24 4.89 -2.65
CA ILE A 38 9.63 6.23 -3.11
C ILE A 38 8.48 6.90 -3.84
N ASP A 39 7.82 6.16 -4.73
CA ASP A 39 6.66 6.70 -5.45
C ASP A 39 5.51 7.01 -4.52
N ALA A 40 5.37 6.24 -3.45
CA ALA A 40 4.28 6.42 -2.49
C ALA A 40 4.44 7.66 -1.63
N VAL A 41 5.66 8.08 -1.35
CA VAL A 41 5.91 9.19 -0.43
C VAL A 41 5.20 10.46 -0.87
N ASP A 42 5.29 10.82 -2.14
CA ASP A 42 4.63 12.02 -2.64
C ASP A 42 3.11 11.92 -2.53
N GLY A 43 2.54 10.79 -2.89
CA GLY A 43 1.10 10.59 -2.82
C GLY A 43 0.57 10.59 -1.40
N ILE A 44 1.28 9.95 -0.50
CA ILE A 44 0.89 9.86 0.90
C ILE A 44 0.98 11.23 1.58
N HIS A 45 1.94 12.04 1.18
CA HIS A 45 2.17 13.34 1.80
C HIS A 45 0.99 14.31 1.63
N HIS A 46 0.24 14.16 0.54
CA HIS A 46 -0.86 15.06 0.22
C HIS A 46 -2.23 14.53 0.64
N ASN A 47 -2.30 13.32 1.16
CA ASN A 47 -3.56 12.69 1.50
C ASN A 47 -3.53 12.15 2.93
N HIS A 48 -4.69 12.18 3.57
CA HIS A 48 -4.82 11.57 4.89
C HIS A 48 -4.86 10.05 4.75
N LEU A 49 -3.83 9.38 5.23
CA LEU A 49 -3.70 7.94 5.14
C LEU A 49 -3.96 7.29 6.49
N ASP A 50 -4.88 6.32 6.50
CA ASP A 50 -5.20 5.57 7.71
C ASP A 50 -4.49 4.21 7.74
N ILE A 51 -4.41 3.55 6.59
CA ILE A 51 -3.85 2.19 6.49
C ILE A 51 -2.94 2.10 5.28
N LEU A 52 -1.77 1.52 5.48
CA LEU A 52 -0.83 1.24 4.40
C LEU A 52 -0.63 -0.27 4.28
N PHE A 53 -0.98 -0.83 3.11
CA PHE A 53 -0.74 -2.23 2.81
C PHE A 53 0.59 -2.36 2.09
N LEU A 54 1.51 -3.08 2.71
CA LEU A 54 2.84 -3.32 2.17
C LEU A 54 2.99 -4.79 1.80
N ALA A 55 3.25 -5.05 0.53
CA ALA A 55 3.64 -6.38 0.10
C ALA A 55 5.16 -6.41 0.03
N ILE A 56 5.76 -7.16 0.91
CA ILE A 56 7.20 -7.21 1.06
C ILE A 56 7.72 -8.51 0.46
N HIS A 57 8.58 -8.37 -0.56
CA HIS A 57 9.22 -9.51 -1.17
C HIS A 57 10.51 -9.79 -0.41
N MET A 58 10.58 -10.97 0.17
CA MET A 58 11.60 -11.35 1.14
C MET A 58 12.99 -11.62 0.55
N GLN A 59 13.12 -11.47 -0.74
CA GLN A 59 14.38 -11.81 -1.41
C GLN A 59 15.49 -10.80 -1.20
N GLN A 60 15.14 -9.57 -0.96
CA GLN A 60 16.12 -8.47 -0.90
C GLN A 60 16.15 -7.77 0.44
N ILE A 61 15.02 -7.65 1.09
CA ILE A 61 14.91 -6.94 2.36
C ILE A 61 14.13 -7.82 3.31
N SER A 62 14.59 -7.95 4.55
CA SER A 62 13.80 -8.67 5.53
C SER A 62 12.52 -7.87 5.80
N GLY A 63 11.39 -8.54 5.84
CA GLY A 63 10.12 -7.91 6.13
C GLY A 63 10.11 -7.22 7.48
N LEU A 64 10.84 -7.76 8.44
CA LEU A 64 10.94 -7.18 9.77
C LEU A 64 11.67 -5.84 9.76
N GLU A 65 12.74 -5.74 8.97
CA GLU A 65 13.48 -4.48 8.87
C GLU A 65 12.61 -3.39 8.25
N PHE A 66 11.86 -3.74 7.21
CA PHE A 66 10.98 -2.78 6.58
C PHE A 66 9.89 -2.30 7.54
N ALA A 67 9.31 -3.20 8.28
CA ALA A 67 8.27 -2.87 9.25
C ALA A 67 8.76 -1.93 10.35
N LYS A 68 10.03 -2.02 10.72
CA LYS A 68 10.61 -1.12 11.71
C LYS A 68 10.74 0.31 11.22
N VAL A 69 10.90 0.48 9.92
CA VAL A 69 11.04 1.80 9.33
C VAL A 69 9.69 2.50 9.24
N VAL A 70 8.67 1.73 8.99
CA VAL A 70 7.31 2.24 8.89
C VAL A 70 6.65 2.33 10.25
#